data_01f677f1eee6cd5effc51bd68c2fb6f2
#
_entry.id   01f677f1eee6cd5effc51bd68c2fb6f2
#
_cell.length_a   1.000
_cell.length_b   1.000
_cell.length_c   1.000
_cell.angle_alpha   90.00
_cell.angle_beta   90.00
_cell.angle_gamma   90.00
#
_symmetry.space_group_name_H-M   'P 1'
#
loop_
_entity.id
_entity.type
_entity.pdbx_description
1 polymer ?
#
loop_
_entity_poly.entity_id
_entity_poly.type
_entity_poly.pdbx_seq_one_letter_code
_entity_poly.pdbx_strand_id
1 'polypeptide(L)'
;MLLKSNLRLLRDQLDRLAETPYFSSELDAYIRVIRDALDALLGKLAGSLPTINDDVARFIAAEVWRLTQFLTGSTAKQIPYEVVYAIQEAVREWGTTNLLVTTAIVQDANFYFHSSPSDFFNLVESELGVTIRSRPVQIALPYVYRHKPLFCVPLFHELGHFVDACNDIVTTSLLSSPGGVGPDLPDLK
;
A
#
# COMPACT_ATOMS: atom_id res chain seq x y z
N MET A 1 -25.10 -4.61 11.82
CA MET A 1 -24.90 -3.47 12.75
C MET A 1 -23.42 -3.17 13.01
N LEU A 2 -22.59 -4.15 13.29
CA LEU A 2 -21.17 -4.01 13.65
C LEU A 2 -20.32 -3.35 12.53
N LEU A 3 -20.51 -3.74 11.25
CA LEU A 3 -19.74 -3.21 10.13
C LEU A 3 -19.91 -1.68 10.00
N LYS A 4 -21.15 -1.18 10.03
CA LYS A 4 -21.41 0.27 9.93
C LYS A 4 -20.74 1.06 11.05
N SER A 5 -20.72 0.54 12.28
CA SER A 5 -20.07 1.17 13.42
C SER A 5 -18.55 1.22 13.23
N ASN A 6 -17.95 0.14 12.77
CA ASN A 6 -16.51 0.08 12.49
C ASN A 6 -16.12 1.04 11.37
N LEU A 7 -16.92 1.13 10.29
CA LEU A 7 -16.67 2.08 9.20
C LEU A 7 -16.74 3.53 9.64
N ARG A 8 -17.65 3.87 10.57
CA ARG A 8 -17.71 5.23 11.16
C ARG A 8 -16.47 5.54 11.99
N LEU A 9 -15.98 4.58 12.80
CA LEU A 9 -14.74 4.76 13.55
C LEU A 9 -13.53 4.94 12.61
N LEU A 10 -13.48 4.20 11.51
CA LEU A 10 -12.45 4.38 10.47
C LEU A 10 -12.55 5.77 9.84
N ARG A 11 -13.75 6.24 9.57
CA ARG A 11 -14.01 7.57 9.03
C ARG A 11 -13.48 8.67 9.96
N ASP A 12 -13.80 8.58 11.25
CA ASP A 12 -13.30 9.51 12.28
C ASP A 12 -11.77 9.46 12.39
N GLN A 13 -11.17 8.29 12.22
CA GLN A 13 -9.71 8.14 12.23
C GLN A 13 -9.08 8.77 10.99
N LEU A 14 -9.65 8.60 9.80
CA LEU A 14 -9.18 9.24 8.57
C LEU A 14 -9.30 10.78 8.65
N ASP A 15 -10.33 11.31 9.29
CA ASP A 15 -10.44 12.75 9.51
C ASP A 15 -9.29 13.29 10.38
N ARG A 16 -8.95 12.59 11.46
CA ARG A 16 -7.80 12.95 12.31
C ARG A 16 -6.47 12.85 11.56
N LEU A 17 -6.33 11.84 10.71
CA LEU A 17 -5.14 11.69 9.87
C LEU A 17 -5.04 12.80 8.83
N ALA A 18 -6.15 13.27 8.28
CA ALA A 18 -6.18 14.41 7.35
C ALA A 18 -5.74 15.74 7.99
N GLU A 19 -5.81 15.86 9.31
CA GLU A 19 -5.28 17.01 10.07
C GLU A 19 -3.80 16.86 10.44
N THR A 20 -3.22 15.66 10.23
CA THR A 20 -1.84 15.38 10.58
C THR A 20 -0.91 15.73 9.41
N PRO A 21 0.22 16.41 9.65
CA PRO A 21 1.15 16.73 8.57
C PRO A 21 1.84 15.49 8.04
N TYR A 22 1.81 15.32 6.72
CA TYR A 22 2.55 14.32 5.97
C TYR A 22 3.73 15.00 5.24
N PHE A 23 4.69 14.20 4.83
CA PHE A 23 5.86 14.70 4.10
C PHE A 23 5.58 14.97 2.61
N SER A 24 4.48 14.45 2.05
CA SER A 24 4.11 14.67 0.66
C SER A 24 2.64 15.05 0.50
N SER A 25 2.38 15.95 -0.45
CA SER A 25 1.02 16.35 -0.85
C SER A 25 0.23 15.20 -1.47
N GLU A 26 0.91 14.21 -2.03
CA GLU A 26 0.28 13.01 -2.60
C GLU A 26 -0.38 12.16 -1.51
N LEU A 27 0.23 12.08 -0.32
CA LEU A 27 -0.38 11.39 0.84
C LEU A 27 -1.63 12.12 1.31
N ASP A 28 -1.60 13.46 1.37
CA ASP A 28 -2.78 14.25 1.72
C ASP A 28 -3.92 14.05 0.72
N ALA A 29 -3.60 14.03 -0.57
CA ALA A 29 -4.57 13.74 -1.62
C ALA A 29 -5.13 12.32 -1.51
N TYR A 30 -4.26 11.34 -1.22
CA TYR A 30 -4.63 9.95 -1.06
C TYR A 30 -5.61 9.74 0.11
N ILE A 31 -5.37 10.36 1.26
CA ILE A 31 -6.28 10.29 2.42
C ILE A 31 -7.69 10.76 2.04
N ARG A 32 -7.80 11.86 1.29
CA ARG A 32 -9.09 12.39 0.84
C ARG A 32 -9.83 11.39 -0.03
N VAL A 33 -9.14 10.75 -0.97
CA VAL A 33 -9.75 9.74 -1.86
C VAL A 33 -10.21 8.51 -1.08
N ILE A 34 -9.42 8.02 -0.12
CA ILE A 34 -9.84 6.89 0.75
C ILE A 34 -11.03 7.26 1.62
N ARG A 35 -11.10 8.50 2.11
CA ARG A 35 -12.25 9.02 2.84
C ARG A 35 -13.50 9.06 1.97
N ASP A 36 -13.38 9.54 0.72
CA ASP A 36 -14.50 9.60 -0.22
C ASP A 36 -15.02 8.19 -0.55
N ALA A 37 -14.13 7.21 -0.72
CA ALA A 37 -14.50 5.81 -0.90
C ALA A 37 -15.25 5.25 0.32
N LEU A 38 -14.81 5.61 1.53
CA LEU A 38 -15.47 5.18 2.76
C LEU A 38 -16.86 5.83 2.93
N ASP A 39 -17.00 7.12 2.59
CA ASP A 39 -18.27 7.83 2.61
C ASP A 39 -19.26 7.23 1.58
N ALA A 40 -18.79 6.88 0.37
CA ALA A 40 -19.58 6.18 -0.64
C ALA A 40 -20.04 4.79 -0.15
N LEU A 41 -19.15 4.03 0.50
CA LEU A 41 -19.48 2.73 1.09
C LEU A 41 -20.53 2.87 2.20
N LEU A 42 -20.38 3.84 3.10
CA LEU A 42 -21.35 4.12 4.15
C LEU A 42 -22.71 4.51 3.56
N GLY A 43 -22.73 5.31 2.48
CA GLY A 43 -23.94 5.66 1.75
C GLY A 43 -24.68 4.45 1.19
N LYS A 44 -23.97 3.51 0.55
CA LYS A 44 -24.54 2.27 0.02
C LYS A 44 -25.08 1.34 1.10
N LEU A 45 -24.51 1.41 2.28
CA LEU A 45 -24.98 0.64 3.46
C LEU A 45 -26.08 1.32 4.26
N ALA A 46 -26.38 2.61 4.01
CA ALA A 46 -27.29 3.41 4.85
C ALA A 46 -28.76 2.97 4.72
N GLY A 47 -29.19 2.52 3.54
CA GLY A 47 -30.58 2.12 3.25
C GLY A 47 -31.06 0.89 4.04
N SER A 48 -32.37 0.67 4.02
CA SER A 48 -32.98 -0.56 4.55
C SER A 48 -32.63 -1.81 3.75
N LEU A 49 -32.32 -1.63 2.46
CA LEU A 49 -31.75 -2.66 1.57
C LEU A 49 -30.38 -2.14 1.11
N PRO A 50 -29.29 -2.79 1.54
CA PRO A 50 -27.94 -2.46 1.04
C PRO A 50 -27.87 -2.65 -0.47
N THR A 51 -27.25 -1.69 -1.16
CA THR A 51 -27.06 -1.73 -2.63
C THR A 51 -25.71 -2.32 -3.02
N ILE A 52 -24.97 -2.86 -2.06
CA ILE A 52 -23.67 -3.51 -2.23
C ILE A 52 -23.69 -4.89 -1.57
N ASN A 53 -22.97 -5.85 -2.16
CA ASN A 53 -22.79 -7.18 -1.59
C ASN A 53 -22.04 -7.08 -0.24
N ASP A 54 -22.46 -7.86 0.78
CA ASP A 54 -21.89 -7.83 2.13
C ASP A 54 -20.41 -8.27 2.14
N ASP A 55 -20.03 -9.27 1.34
CA ASP A 55 -18.65 -9.74 1.25
C ASP A 55 -17.73 -8.69 0.60
N VAL A 56 -18.21 -8.01 -0.46
CA VAL A 56 -17.49 -6.91 -1.09
C VAL A 56 -17.33 -5.75 -0.11
N ALA A 57 -18.39 -5.40 0.61
CA ALA A 57 -18.33 -4.35 1.62
C ALA A 57 -17.33 -4.67 2.75
N ARG A 58 -17.28 -5.93 3.20
CA ARG A 58 -16.31 -6.39 4.21
C ARG A 58 -14.87 -6.37 3.67
N PHE A 59 -14.67 -6.80 2.44
CA PHE A 59 -13.34 -6.76 1.80
C PHE A 59 -12.84 -5.32 1.70
N ILE A 60 -13.65 -4.40 1.16
CA ILE A 60 -13.29 -2.98 1.07
C ILE A 60 -13.01 -2.39 2.48
N ALA A 61 -13.83 -2.71 3.46
CA ALA A 61 -13.63 -2.25 4.84
C ALA A 61 -12.31 -2.75 5.44
N ALA A 62 -11.93 -4.00 5.18
CA ALA A 62 -10.68 -4.58 5.65
C ALA A 62 -9.46 -3.90 5.00
N GLU A 63 -9.54 -3.62 3.69
CA GLU A 63 -8.46 -2.91 3.00
C GLU A 63 -8.36 -1.44 3.44
N VAL A 64 -9.47 -0.74 3.63
CA VAL A 64 -9.46 0.62 4.18
C VAL A 64 -8.87 0.63 5.60
N TRP A 65 -9.15 -0.39 6.42
CA TRP A 65 -8.50 -0.55 7.72
C TRP A 65 -6.97 -0.67 7.60
N ARG A 66 -6.48 -1.52 6.70
CA ARG A 66 -5.03 -1.66 6.45
C ARG A 66 -4.40 -0.36 5.97
N LEU A 67 -5.06 0.33 5.03
CA LEU A 67 -4.62 1.63 4.54
C LEU A 67 -4.59 2.70 5.64
N THR A 68 -5.53 2.66 6.57
CA THR A 68 -5.53 3.57 7.73
C THR A 68 -4.33 3.30 8.65
N GLN A 69 -3.96 2.03 8.87
CA GLN A 69 -2.73 1.68 9.61
C GLN A 69 -1.47 2.13 8.86
N PHE A 70 -1.43 1.92 7.54
CA PHE A 70 -0.38 2.42 6.68
C PHE A 70 -0.19 3.94 6.83
N LEU A 71 -1.26 4.71 6.71
CA LEU A 71 -1.23 6.17 6.82
C LEU A 71 -0.80 6.63 8.22
N THR A 72 -1.23 5.92 9.26
CA THR A 72 -0.81 6.19 10.65
C THR A 72 0.71 6.06 10.82
N GLY A 73 1.30 5.00 10.25
CA GLY A 73 2.74 4.76 10.28
C GLY A 73 3.56 5.69 9.39
N SER A 74 2.91 6.39 8.45
CA SER A 74 3.57 7.24 7.44
C SER A 74 3.54 8.74 7.77
N THR A 75 3.22 9.10 9.01
CA THR A 75 3.19 10.51 9.44
C THR A 75 4.59 11.12 9.50
N ALA A 76 4.68 12.43 9.29
CA ALA A 76 5.94 13.17 9.28
C ALA A 76 6.81 12.99 10.53
N LYS A 77 6.21 12.62 11.68
CA LYS A 77 6.92 12.38 12.94
C LYS A 77 7.60 11.00 13.04
N GLN A 78 7.19 10.06 12.20
CA GLN A 78 7.62 8.66 12.30
C GLN A 78 8.58 8.23 11.20
N ILE A 79 8.67 9.01 10.11
CA ILE A 79 9.44 8.64 8.94
C ILE A 79 10.84 9.24 8.97
N PRO A 80 11.88 8.47 8.69
CA PRO A 80 13.21 8.99 8.38
C PRO A 80 13.21 9.60 6.96
N TYR A 81 13.10 10.92 6.88
CA TYR A 81 12.98 11.66 5.60
C TYR A 81 14.08 11.31 4.59
N GLU A 82 15.31 11.17 5.06
CA GLU A 82 16.48 10.89 4.21
C GLU A 82 16.30 9.59 3.42
N VAL A 83 15.67 8.59 4.06
CA VAL A 83 15.42 7.28 3.44
C VAL A 83 14.25 7.36 2.47
N VAL A 84 13.17 8.04 2.86
CA VAL A 84 11.97 8.16 2.02
C VAL A 84 12.26 8.89 0.72
N TYR A 85 12.98 10.01 0.77
CA TYR A 85 13.36 10.76 -0.43
C TYR A 85 14.23 9.92 -1.38
N ALA A 86 15.19 9.18 -0.84
CA ALA A 86 16.05 8.32 -1.66
C ALA A 86 15.24 7.20 -2.35
N ILE A 87 14.27 6.59 -1.65
CA ILE A 87 13.39 5.58 -2.25
C ILE A 87 12.48 6.19 -3.31
N GLN A 88 11.89 7.35 -3.05
CA GLN A 88 11.02 8.04 -4.02
C GLN A 88 11.79 8.41 -5.30
N GLU A 89 13.04 8.84 -5.17
CA GLU A 89 13.89 9.15 -6.31
C GLU A 89 14.19 7.90 -7.14
N ALA A 90 14.53 6.78 -6.48
CA ALA A 90 14.74 5.51 -7.17
C ALA A 90 13.49 5.04 -7.94
N VAL A 91 12.29 5.18 -7.34
CA VAL A 91 11.01 4.85 -7.99
C VAL A 91 10.78 5.73 -9.22
N ARG A 92 11.11 7.02 -9.13
CA ARG A 92 10.96 7.96 -10.25
C ARG A 92 11.89 7.61 -11.41
N GLU A 93 13.13 7.26 -11.12
CA GLU A 93 14.11 6.83 -12.12
C GLU A 93 13.67 5.54 -12.83
N TRP A 94 12.99 4.65 -12.14
CA TRP A 94 12.47 3.39 -12.71
C TRP A 94 11.18 3.57 -13.53
N GLY A 95 10.68 4.82 -13.66
CA GLY A 95 9.53 5.15 -14.52
C GLY A 95 8.17 4.66 -14.00
N THR A 96 8.09 4.26 -12.74
CA THR A 96 6.82 3.83 -12.11
C THR A 96 6.06 5.03 -11.58
N THR A 97 5.25 5.66 -12.43
CA THR A 97 4.62 6.97 -12.17
C THR A 97 3.44 6.96 -11.20
N ASN A 98 2.87 5.78 -10.88
CA ASN A 98 1.63 5.68 -10.08
C ASN A 98 1.86 5.09 -8.69
N LEU A 99 3.10 5.02 -8.22
CA LEU A 99 3.42 4.48 -6.90
C LEU A 99 3.55 5.58 -5.85
N LEU A 100 2.81 5.44 -4.77
CA LEU A 100 2.96 6.24 -3.57
C LEU A 100 3.78 5.45 -2.56
N VAL A 101 5.10 5.58 -2.65
CA VAL A 101 6.02 4.85 -1.77
C VAL A 101 6.25 5.63 -0.49
N THR A 102 6.14 4.95 0.63
CA THR A 102 6.44 5.47 1.96
C THR A 102 7.09 4.40 2.83
N THR A 103 7.59 4.77 3.99
CA THR A 103 8.12 3.83 4.97
C THR A 103 7.27 3.90 6.24
N ALA A 104 7.25 2.82 7.01
CA ALA A 104 6.74 2.82 8.37
C ALA A 104 7.76 2.20 9.31
N ILE A 105 7.93 2.80 10.47
CA ILE A 105 8.74 2.23 11.52
C ILE A 105 7.94 1.13 12.21
N VAL A 106 8.49 -0.08 12.22
CA VAL A 106 7.84 -1.27 12.81
C VAL A 106 8.68 -1.85 13.93
N GLN A 107 8.03 -2.57 14.84
CA GLN A 107 8.72 -3.27 15.95
C GLN A 107 9.32 -4.62 15.50
N ASP A 108 8.96 -5.07 14.31
CA ASP A 108 9.54 -6.26 13.70
C ASP A 108 11.03 -6.06 13.41
N ALA A 109 11.79 -7.13 13.42
CA ALA A 109 13.20 -7.12 13.06
C ALA A 109 13.45 -7.22 11.55
N ASN A 110 12.43 -7.55 10.76
CA ASN A 110 12.54 -7.77 9.34
C ASN A 110 12.12 -6.54 8.53
N PHE A 111 12.78 -6.36 7.40
CA PHE A 111 12.31 -5.50 6.33
C PHE A 111 11.29 -6.27 5.50
N TYR A 112 10.25 -5.60 5.05
CA TYR A 112 9.26 -6.15 4.12
C TYR A 112 8.50 -5.02 3.45
N PHE A 113 7.86 -5.30 2.32
CA PHE A 113 6.95 -4.34 1.71
C PHE A 113 5.50 -4.80 1.87
N HIS A 114 4.60 -3.83 1.86
CA HIS A 114 3.16 -4.05 1.87
C HIS A 114 2.48 -3.16 0.83
N SER A 115 1.56 -3.74 0.07
CA SER A 115 0.73 -3.02 -0.90
C SER A 115 -0.70 -3.57 -0.88
N SER A 116 -1.66 -2.76 -1.30
CA SER A 116 -3.04 -3.24 -1.45
C SER A 116 -3.20 -4.08 -2.73
N PRO A 117 -4.03 -5.14 -2.70
CA PRO A 117 -4.30 -5.96 -3.87
C PRO A 117 -4.99 -5.15 -4.99
N SER A 118 -4.71 -5.52 -6.25
CA SER A 118 -5.32 -4.86 -7.41
C SER A 118 -6.84 -4.90 -7.39
N ASP A 119 -7.43 -5.99 -6.90
CA ASP A 119 -8.87 -6.17 -6.80
C ASP A 119 -9.55 -5.11 -5.93
N PHE A 120 -8.84 -4.61 -4.89
CA PHE A 120 -9.36 -3.53 -4.07
C PHE A 120 -9.64 -2.28 -4.90
N PHE A 121 -8.70 -1.85 -5.75
CA PHE A 121 -8.85 -0.66 -6.58
C PHE A 121 -9.99 -0.81 -7.60
N ASN A 122 -10.06 -1.99 -8.24
CA ASN A 122 -11.11 -2.32 -9.19
C ASN A 122 -12.50 -2.31 -8.53
N LEU A 123 -12.63 -2.88 -7.32
CA LEU A 123 -13.90 -2.91 -6.58
C LEU A 123 -14.31 -1.52 -6.08
N VAL A 124 -13.38 -0.71 -5.63
CA VAL A 124 -13.68 0.67 -5.22
C VAL A 124 -14.19 1.49 -6.41
N GLU A 125 -13.58 1.35 -7.57
CA GLU A 125 -14.01 2.04 -8.77
C GLU A 125 -15.38 1.54 -9.28
N SER A 126 -15.54 0.23 -9.44
CA SER A 126 -16.78 -0.36 -9.99
C SER A 126 -17.96 -0.24 -9.03
N GLU A 127 -17.76 -0.46 -7.74
CA GLU A 127 -18.83 -0.49 -6.75
C GLU A 127 -19.13 0.89 -6.14
N LEU A 128 -18.11 1.73 -5.96
CA LEU A 128 -18.25 3.00 -5.25
C LEU A 128 -18.14 4.22 -6.17
N GLY A 129 -17.69 4.03 -7.41
CA GLY A 129 -17.48 5.12 -8.38
C GLY A 129 -16.31 6.05 -7.99
N VAL A 130 -15.38 5.57 -7.18
CA VAL A 130 -14.22 6.34 -6.71
C VAL A 130 -12.95 5.78 -7.35
N THR A 131 -12.24 6.59 -8.13
CA THR A 131 -10.99 6.19 -8.79
C THR A 131 -9.79 6.51 -7.89
N ILE A 132 -9.05 5.48 -7.49
CA ILE A 132 -7.79 5.61 -6.75
C ILE A 132 -6.64 5.49 -7.73
N ARG A 133 -5.97 6.61 -8.05
CA ARG A 133 -4.91 6.66 -9.09
C ARG A 133 -3.57 6.17 -8.60
N SER A 134 -3.24 6.40 -7.32
CA SER A 134 -1.94 6.05 -6.76
C SER A 134 -2.04 4.74 -5.98
N ARG A 135 -1.08 3.84 -6.20
CA ARG A 135 -0.96 2.59 -5.44
C ARG A 135 0.00 2.80 -4.28
N PRO A 136 -0.47 2.70 -3.03
CA PRO A 136 0.40 2.84 -1.87
C PRO A 136 1.28 1.60 -1.71
N VAL A 137 2.56 1.85 -1.50
CA VAL A 137 3.55 0.83 -1.14
C VAL A 137 4.26 1.30 0.11
N GLN A 138 4.13 0.54 1.17
CA GLN A 138 4.82 0.79 2.42
C GLN A 138 5.95 -0.20 2.58
N ILE A 139 7.15 0.32 2.79
CA ILE A 139 8.31 -0.48 3.10
C ILE A 139 8.57 -0.37 4.60
N ALA A 140 8.52 -1.50 5.30
CA ALA A 140 8.71 -1.56 6.73
C ALA A 140 10.18 -1.38 7.09
N LEU A 141 10.45 -0.42 8.00
CA LEU A 141 11.76 -0.15 8.57
C LEU A 141 11.77 -0.58 10.04
N PRO A 142 12.60 -1.57 10.42
CA PRO A 142 12.74 -1.94 11.81
C PRO A 142 13.18 -0.76 12.69
N TYR A 143 12.52 -0.60 13.83
CA TYR A 143 12.75 0.52 14.75
C TYR A 143 14.22 0.69 15.15
N VAL A 144 14.98 -0.41 15.26
CA VAL A 144 16.40 -0.41 15.63
C VAL A 144 17.27 0.35 14.61
N TYR A 145 16.81 0.48 13.36
CA TYR A 145 17.56 1.14 12.27
C TYR A 145 17.10 2.56 11.98
N ARG A 146 16.06 3.07 12.65
CA ARG A 146 15.42 4.37 12.35
C ARG A 146 16.38 5.57 12.28
N HIS A 147 17.52 5.51 12.99
CA HIS A 147 18.55 6.56 13.02
C HIS A 147 19.87 6.13 12.37
N LYS A 148 19.84 5.10 11.55
CA LYS A 148 21.03 4.51 10.94
C LYS A 148 20.84 4.35 9.43
N PRO A 149 20.92 5.44 8.65
CA PRO A 149 20.62 5.41 7.21
C PRO A 149 21.38 4.34 6.43
N LEU A 150 22.65 4.07 6.79
CA LEU A 150 23.47 3.04 6.13
C LEU A 150 22.90 1.61 6.30
N PHE A 151 22.09 1.37 7.34
CA PHE A 151 21.42 0.08 7.55
C PHE A 151 20.06 0.00 6.82
N CYS A 152 19.67 1.07 6.11
CA CYS A 152 18.42 1.09 5.36
C CYS A 152 18.58 0.58 3.92
N VAL A 153 19.77 0.13 3.51
CA VAL A 153 20.01 -0.50 2.19
C VAL A 153 19.01 -1.64 1.88
N PRO A 154 18.61 -2.51 2.84
CA PRO A 154 17.60 -3.52 2.57
C PRO A 154 16.24 -2.98 2.12
N LEU A 155 15.90 -1.72 2.41
CA LEU A 155 14.67 -1.09 1.90
C LEU A 155 14.65 -1.04 0.37
N PHE A 156 15.79 -0.80 -0.26
CA PHE A 156 15.92 -0.81 -1.73
C PHE A 156 15.80 -2.22 -2.29
N HIS A 157 16.25 -3.23 -1.55
CA HIS A 157 16.07 -4.63 -1.90
C HIS A 157 14.57 -5.00 -1.88
N GLU A 158 13.84 -4.64 -0.83
CA GLU A 158 12.39 -4.86 -0.73
C GLU A 158 11.63 -4.09 -1.83
N LEU A 159 12.06 -2.87 -2.13
CA LEU A 159 11.51 -2.11 -3.25
C LEU A 159 11.75 -2.83 -4.60
N GLY A 160 12.93 -3.43 -4.78
CA GLY A 160 13.27 -4.24 -5.96
C GLY A 160 12.32 -5.43 -6.12
N HIS A 161 12.04 -6.16 -5.06
CA HIS A 161 11.05 -7.26 -5.07
C HIS A 161 9.66 -6.77 -5.46
N PHE A 162 9.24 -5.63 -4.93
CA PHE A 162 7.95 -5.05 -5.30
C PHE A 162 7.89 -4.67 -6.80
N VAL A 163 8.93 -4.02 -7.32
CA VAL A 163 9.02 -3.63 -8.74
C VAL A 163 9.03 -4.86 -9.65
N ASP A 164 9.78 -5.90 -9.26
CA ASP A 164 9.80 -7.18 -9.98
C ASP A 164 8.42 -7.82 -10.00
N ALA A 165 7.74 -7.91 -8.87
CA ALA A 165 6.39 -8.44 -8.77
C ALA A 165 5.35 -7.66 -9.60
N CYS A 166 5.55 -6.34 -9.80
CA CYS A 166 4.67 -5.52 -10.63
C CYS A 166 4.92 -5.65 -12.12
N ASN A 167 6.15 -5.93 -12.54
CA ASN A 167 6.59 -5.88 -13.93
C ASN A 167 7.02 -7.24 -14.50
N ASP A 168 7.01 -8.29 -13.68
CA ASP A 168 7.39 -9.66 -14.08
C ASP A 168 8.81 -9.73 -14.69
N ILE A 169 9.75 -8.91 -14.16
CA ILE A 169 11.07 -8.69 -14.74
C ILE A 169 11.88 -9.98 -14.77
N VAL A 170 11.90 -10.70 -13.64
CA VAL A 170 12.66 -11.95 -13.50
C VAL A 170 12.11 -13.00 -14.45
N THR A 171 10.80 -13.20 -14.48
CA THR A 171 10.14 -14.19 -15.37
C THR A 171 10.40 -13.84 -16.84
N THR A 172 10.24 -12.57 -17.22
CA THR A 172 10.47 -12.10 -18.59
C THR A 172 11.94 -12.28 -18.98
N SER A 173 12.88 -11.98 -18.10
CA SER A 173 14.31 -12.13 -18.33
C SER A 173 14.72 -13.59 -18.51
N LEU A 174 14.16 -14.50 -17.70
CA LEU A 174 14.42 -15.94 -17.83
C LEU A 174 13.88 -16.51 -19.14
N LEU A 175 12.69 -16.06 -19.56
CA LEU A 175 12.07 -16.51 -20.81
C LEU A 175 12.77 -15.93 -22.07
N SER A 176 13.39 -14.77 -21.95
CA SER A 176 14.09 -14.09 -23.06
C SER A 176 15.55 -14.52 -23.21
N SER A 177 16.11 -15.26 -22.27
CA SER A 177 17.49 -15.73 -22.34
C SER A 177 17.64 -16.79 -23.46
N PRO A 178 18.47 -16.56 -24.50
CA PRO A 178 18.68 -17.54 -25.57
C PRO A 178 19.54 -18.69 -25.03
N GLY A 179 18.95 -19.61 -24.34
CA GLY A 179 19.64 -20.75 -23.70
C GLY A 179 18.93 -21.25 -22.44
N GLY A 180 17.63 -20.99 -22.33
CA GLY A 180 16.83 -21.50 -21.24
C GLY A 180 16.91 -23.03 -21.14
N VAL A 181 17.92 -23.51 -20.43
CA VAL A 181 17.94 -24.85 -19.91
C VAL A 181 16.83 -24.90 -18.88
N GLY A 182 15.73 -25.58 -19.22
CA GLY A 182 14.71 -25.91 -18.23
C GLY A 182 15.39 -26.54 -17.02
N PRO A 183 14.92 -26.30 -15.80
CA PRO A 183 15.51 -26.94 -14.63
C PRO A 183 15.26 -28.45 -14.73
N ASP A 184 16.25 -29.20 -15.23
CA ASP A 184 16.42 -30.61 -14.89
C ASP A 184 16.73 -30.64 -13.39
N LEU A 185 15.69 -30.63 -12.57
CA LEU A 185 15.81 -30.94 -11.15
C LEU A 185 16.24 -32.39 -11.06
N PRO A 186 17.46 -32.72 -10.56
CA PRO A 186 17.82 -34.09 -10.31
C PRO A 186 16.91 -34.66 -9.24
N ASP A 187 16.29 -35.81 -9.54
CA ASP A 187 15.54 -36.61 -8.58
C ASP A 187 16.39 -36.87 -7.34
N LEU A 188 16.09 -36.20 -6.25
CA LEU A 188 16.61 -36.51 -4.93
C LEU A 188 15.91 -37.79 -4.45
N LYS A 189 16.60 -38.91 -4.62
CA LYS A 189 16.27 -40.18 -3.95
C LYS A 189 16.74 -40.13 -2.51
#